data_e470951a1a0904879dfea90a44935b65
#
_entry.id   e470951a1a0904879dfea90a44935b65
#
_cell.length_a   1.000
_cell.length_b   1.000
_cell.length_c   1.000
_cell.angle_alpha   90.00
_cell.angle_beta   90.00
_cell.angle_gamma   90.00
#
_symmetry.space_group_name_H-M   'P 1'
#
loop_
_entity.id
_entity.type
_entity.pdbx_description
1 polymer ?
#
loop_
_entity_poly.entity_id
_entity_poly.type
_entity_poly.pdbx_seq_one_letter_code
_entity_poly.pdbx_strand_id
1 'polypeptide(L)'
;MGNEKPRQRRNTRIRQAIIKSAVEIIHHEGVAALSIRRIADAIDYSPASIYEYYANKDAILQAVCEEGFAKLTEALNDYPPQSDIRLATRECGVQYVRFAVSNPDYFLLLFSNMGNQVYRSPEVSFDTQLLNSPAFMVIHTHIQAMIAAGHCVVTPSYGSFQIALSAWQMVHGIAMLALTMQRHGPLDYSVIRATLDAWQRGFAPHGARKELL
;
A
#
# COMPACT_ATOMS: atom_id res chain seq x y z
N MET A 1 -0.76 29.43 -1.47
CA MET A 1 -0.96 28.77 -0.16
C MET A 1 -2.20 29.35 0.48
N GLY A 2 -3.32 28.63 0.43
CA GLY A 2 -4.63 29.11 0.89
C GLY A 2 -4.67 29.25 2.41
N ASN A 3 -5.22 30.34 2.86
CA ASN A 3 -5.35 30.72 4.26
C ASN A 3 -6.50 29.87 4.90
N GLU A 4 -6.17 28.67 5.35
CA GLU A 4 -7.09 27.76 6.02
C GLU A 4 -7.59 28.40 7.31
N LYS A 5 -8.94 28.46 7.50
CA LYS A 5 -9.54 29.12 8.68
C LYS A 5 -9.09 28.42 9.97
N PRO A 6 -8.86 29.14 11.09
CA PRO A 6 -8.36 28.55 12.35
C PRO A 6 -9.17 27.34 12.83
N ARG A 7 -10.49 27.34 12.61
CA ARG A 7 -11.38 26.22 12.94
C ARG A 7 -11.09 24.96 12.10
N GLN A 8 -10.76 25.13 10.81
CA GLN A 8 -10.42 24.01 9.94
C GLN A 8 -9.10 23.38 10.37
N ARG A 9 -8.05 24.17 10.65
CA ARG A 9 -6.76 23.68 11.15
C ARG A 9 -6.91 22.90 12.47
N ARG A 10 -7.75 23.38 13.39
CA ARG A 10 -8.03 22.68 14.64
C ARG A 10 -8.71 21.33 14.36
N ASN A 11 -9.71 21.31 13.47
CA ASN A 11 -10.43 20.08 13.10
C ASN A 11 -9.47 19.05 12.48
N THR A 12 -8.66 19.46 11.50
CA THR A 12 -7.64 18.60 10.86
C THR A 12 -6.67 18.03 11.91
N ARG A 13 -6.19 18.87 12.82
CA ARG A 13 -5.25 18.44 13.88
C ARG A 13 -5.87 17.38 14.79
N ILE A 14 -7.13 17.57 15.19
CA ILE A 14 -7.82 16.61 16.07
C ILE A 14 -8.08 15.29 15.33
N ARG A 15 -8.53 15.35 14.06
CA ARG A 15 -8.68 14.13 13.22
C ARG A 15 -7.38 13.37 13.12
N GLN A 16 -6.27 14.05 12.89
CA GLN A 16 -4.93 13.42 12.84
C GLN A 16 -4.52 12.81 14.19
N ALA A 17 -4.82 13.48 15.31
CA ALA A 17 -4.56 12.93 16.63
C ALA A 17 -5.36 11.63 16.89
N ILE A 18 -6.65 11.61 16.49
CA ILE A 18 -7.51 10.43 16.58
C ILE A 18 -6.92 9.26 15.76
N ILE A 19 -6.54 9.51 14.50
CA ILE A 19 -5.95 8.49 13.63
C ILE A 19 -4.63 7.97 14.22
N LYS A 20 -3.73 8.87 14.64
CA LYS A 20 -2.45 8.51 15.23
C LYS A 20 -2.64 7.62 16.46
N SER A 21 -3.53 8.02 17.38
CA SER A 21 -3.86 7.20 18.57
C SER A 21 -4.44 5.84 18.19
N ALA A 22 -5.32 5.79 17.17
CA ALA A 22 -5.87 4.54 16.68
C ALA A 22 -4.78 3.60 16.15
N VAL A 23 -3.82 4.12 15.37
CA VAL A 23 -2.67 3.35 14.86
C VAL A 23 -1.80 2.84 16.01
N GLU A 24 -1.49 3.66 17.02
CA GLU A 24 -0.71 3.27 18.18
C GLU A 24 -1.39 2.15 19.00
N ILE A 25 -2.71 2.24 19.22
CA ILE A 25 -3.48 1.19 19.89
C ILE A 25 -3.44 -0.11 19.08
N ILE A 26 -3.63 -0.02 17.76
CA ILE A 26 -3.59 -1.17 16.85
C ILE A 26 -2.20 -1.83 16.88
N HIS A 27 -1.14 -1.03 16.86
CA HIS A 27 0.25 -1.50 16.93
C HIS A 27 0.52 -2.32 18.18
N HIS A 28 0.19 -1.77 19.34
CA HIS A 28 0.56 -2.40 20.62
C HIS A 28 -0.37 -3.53 21.05
N GLU A 29 -1.64 -3.50 20.67
CA GLU A 29 -2.66 -4.38 21.26
C GLU A 29 -3.59 -5.01 20.20
N GLY A 30 -3.40 -4.70 18.94
CA GLY A 30 -4.21 -5.20 17.84
C GLY A 30 -5.55 -4.47 17.68
N VAL A 31 -6.19 -4.73 16.54
CA VAL A 31 -7.44 -4.05 16.13
C VAL A 31 -8.60 -4.31 17.09
N ALA A 32 -8.62 -5.48 17.75
CA ALA A 32 -9.67 -5.84 18.73
C ALA A 32 -9.70 -4.89 19.93
N ALA A 33 -8.55 -4.34 20.33
CA ALA A 33 -8.41 -3.42 21.43
C ALA A 33 -8.89 -1.99 21.12
N LEU A 34 -9.10 -1.63 19.85
CA LEU A 34 -9.53 -0.31 19.45
C LEU A 34 -10.95 -0.01 19.89
N SER A 35 -11.15 1.11 20.60
CA SER A 35 -12.46 1.63 20.99
C SER A 35 -12.43 3.15 21.06
N ILE A 36 -13.60 3.78 20.86
CA ILE A 36 -13.76 5.22 20.96
C ILE A 36 -13.27 5.76 22.31
N ARG A 37 -13.57 5.04 23.38
CA ARG A 37 -13.15 5.42 24.76
C ARG A 37 -11.62 5.43 24.87
N ARG A 38 -10.94 4.41 24.40
CA ARG A 38 -9.48 4.32 24.47
C ARG A 38 -8.78 5.39 23.64
N ILE A 39 -9.32 5.70 22.46
CA ILE A 39 -8.81 6.79 21.63
C ILE A 39 -9.00 8.12 22.39
N ALA A 40 -10.17 8.37 22.96
CA ALA A 40 -10.47 9.58 23.70
C ALA A 40 -9.52 9.75 24.88
N ASP A 41 -9.35 8.70 25.69
CA ASP A 41 -8.44 8.68 26.84
C ASP A 41 -6.96 8.96 26.41
N ALA A 42 -6.53 8.43 25.27
CA ALA A 42 -5.16 8.61 24.78
C ALA A 42 -4.85 10.02 24.25
N ILE A 43 -5.87 10.81 23.89
CA ILE A 43 -5.69 12.18 23.39
C ILE A 43 -6.28 13.25 24.32
N ASP A 44 -6.63 12.90 25.58
CA ASP A 44 -7.22 13.76 26.59
C ASP A 44 -8.55 14.43 26.13
N TYR A 45 -9.41 13.65 25.47
CA TYR A 45 -10.74 14.07 25.03
C TYR A 45 -11.84 13.22 25.67
N SER A 46 -13.07 13.73 25.69
CA SER A 46 -14.22 12.90 26.04
C SER A 46 -14.64 12.00 24.87
N PRO A 47 -15.18 10.80 25.12
CA PRO A 47 -15.75 9.97 24.05
C PRO A 47 -16.81 10.72 23.21
N ALA A 48 -17.61 11.59 23.84
CA ALA A 48 -18.59 12.42 23.14
C ALA A 48 -17.93 13.37 22.11
N SER A 49 -16.77 13.92 22.44
CA SER A 49 -16.03 14.79 21.52
C SER A 49 -15.49 14.03 20.29
N ILE A 50 -15.17 12.73 20.40
CA ILE A 50 -14.72 11.93 19.26
C ILE A 50 -15.84 11.78 18.24
N TYR A 51 -17.09 11.62 18.68
CA TYR A 51 -18.24 11.50 17.78
C TYR A 51 -18.51 12.75 16.93
N GLU A 52 -17.96 13.93 17.31
CA GLU A 52 -18.00 15.13 16.45
C GLU A 52 -17.14 14.95 15.17
N TYR A 53 -16.15 14.05 15.18
CA TYR A 53 -15.20 13.83 14.10
C TYR A 53 -15.45 12.53 13.32
N TYR A 54 -15.88 11.47 14.00
CA TYR A 54 -16.14 10.15 13.42
C TYR A 54 -17.39 9.52 14.03
N ALA A 55 -18.27 9.05 13.16
CA ALA A 55 -19.57 8.53 13.59
C ALA A 55 -19.47 7.26 14.45
N ASN A 56 -18.45 6.42 14.24
CA ASN A 56 -18.25 5.17 14.95
C ASN A 56 -16.79 4.68 14.78
N LYS A 57 -16.48 3.55 15.39
CA LYS A 57 -15.16 2.88 15.29
C LYS A 57 -14.79 2.54 13.84
N ASP A 58 -15.75 2.07 13.05
CA ASP A 58 -15.50 1.64 11.66
C ASP A 58 -15.12 2.83 10.78
N ALA A 59 -15.72 4.01 11.00
CA ALA A 59 -15.32 5.24 10.33
C ALA A 59 -13.88 5.67 10.67
N ILE A 60 -13.40 5.39 11.88
CA ILE A 60 -12.00 5.62 12.27
C ILE A 60 -11.09 4.59 11.56
N LEU A 61 -11.47 3.32 11.57
CA LEU A 61 -10.71 2.27 10.87
C LEU A 61 -10.62 2.56 9.37
N GLN A 62 -11.71 3.01 8.76
CA GLN A 62 -11.70 3.44 7.36
C GLN A 62 -10.70 4.57 7.13
N ALA A 63 -10.71 5.59 7.97
CA ALA A 63 -9.77 6.72 7.85
C ALA A 63 -8.31 6.29 8.08
N VAL A 64 -8.04 5.33 8.97
CA VAL A 64 -6.71 4.72 9.14
C VAL A 64 -6.29 3.98 7.87
N CYS A 65 -7.18 3.21 7.25
CA CYS A 65 -6.90 2.51 5.99
C CYS A 65 -6.65 3.51 4.84
N GLU A 66 -7.46 4.56 4.73
CA GLU A 66 -7.28 5.62 3.72
C GLU A 66 -5.90 6.29 3.86
N GLU A 67 -5.50 6.64 5.09
CA GLU A 67 -4.16 7.19 5.35
C GLU A 67 -3.05 6.19 5.01
N GLY A 68 -3.22 4.92 5.37
CA GLY A 68 -2.26 3.86 5.06
C GLY A 68 -2.08 3.63 3.56
N PHE A 69 -3.17 3.61 2.78
CA PHE A 69 -3.10 3.52 1.31
C PHE A 69 -2.49 4.77 0.68
N ALA A 70 -2.76 5.96 1.21
CA ALA A 70 -2.13 7.19 0.74
C ALA A 70 -0.61 7.15 0.96
N LYS A 71 -0.15 6.74 2.15
CA LYS A 71 1.28 6.54 2.47
C LYS A 71 1.93 5.48 1.58
N LEU A 72 1.24 4.36 1.34
CA LEU A 72 1.73 3.34 0.42
C LEU A 72 1.88 3.91 -0.99
N THR A 73 0.89 4.63 -1.50
CA THR A 73 0.92 5.25 -2.84
C THR A 73 2.07 6.26 -2.96
N GLU A 74 2.33 7.06 -1.93
CA GLU A 74 3.46 7.98 -1.87
C GLU A 74 4.79 7.21 -1.90
N ALA A 75 4.93 6.20 -1.06
CA ALA A 75 6.13 5.36 -1.00
C ALA A 75 6.44 4.67 -2.33
N LEU A 76 5.43 4.19 -3.06
CA LEU A 76 5.61 3.55 -4.37
C LEU A 76 6.23 4.48 -5.43
N ASN A 77 6.14 5.79 -5.24
CA ASN A 77 6.74 6.80 -6.12
C ASN A 77 8.03 7.41 -5.54
N ASP A 78 8.43 7.02 -4.33
CA ASP A 78 9.61 7.58 -3.63
C ASP A 78 10.89 6.80 -4.00
N TYR A 79 11.36 6.99 -5.21
CA TYR A 79 12.67 6.50 -5.67
C TYR A 79 13.29 7.49 -6.67
N PRO A 80 14.65 7.49 -6.82
CA PRO A 80 15.31 8.36 -7.78
C PRO A 80 14.80 8.14 -9.21
N PRO A 81 14.69 9.20 -10.03
CA PRO A 81 14.30 9.08 -11.44
C PRO A 81 15.13 8.02 -12.16
N GLN A 82 14.46 7.15 -12.92
CA GLN A 82 15.08 6.09 -13.70
C GLN A 82 14.96 6.40 -15.20
N SER A 83 16.01 6.12 -15.95
CA SER A 83 16.03 6.30 -17.41
C SER A 83 15.30 5.19 -18.16
N ASP A 84 15.07 4.07 -17.51
CA ASP A 84 14.44 2.85 -18.08
C ASP A 84 13.21 2.50 -17.22
N ILE A 85 12.07 2.32 -17.88
CA ILE A 85 10.81 1.95 -17.21
C ILE A 85 10.91 0.60 -16.48
N ARG A 86 11.75 -0.32 -16.91
CA ARG A 86 11.99 -1.60 -16.21
C ARG A 86 12.64 -1.36 -14.85
N LEU A 87 13.63 -0.46 -14.81
CA LEU A 87 14.28 -0.07 -13.55
C LEU A 87 13.30 0.66 -12.62
N ALA A 88 12.51 1.57 -13.18
CA ALA A 88 11.46 2.26 -12.42
C ALA A 88 10.44 1.27 -11.82
N THR A 89 9.97 0.31 -12.61
CA THR A 89 9.04 -0.74 -12.16
C THR A 89 9.67 -1.61 -11.06
N ARG A 90 10.95 -1.95 -11.20
CA ARG A 90 11.70 -2.69 -10.18
C ARG A 90 11.79 -1.91 -8.87
N GLU A 91 12.20 -0.64 -8.92
CA GLU A 91 12.33 0.18 -7.70
C GLU A 91 10.96 0.43 -7.05
N CYS A 92 9.90 0.62 -7.82
CA CYS A 92 8.53 0.67 -7.29
C CYS A 92 8.21 -0.60 -6.47
N GLY A 93 8.53 -1.79 -6.97
CA GLY A 93 8.36 -3.06 -6.23
C GLY A 93 9.22 -3.14 -4.96
N VAL A 94 10.47 -2.63 -5.01
CA VAL A 94 11.33 -2.51 -3.82
C VAL A 94 10.72 -1.59 -2.77
N GLN A 95 10.15 -0.46 -3.19
CA GLN A 95 9.48 0.48 -2.27
C GLN A 95 8.23 -0.13 -1.62
N TYR A 96 7.49 -0.98 -2.32
CA TYR A 96 6.38 -1.73 -1.72
C TYR A 96 6.84 -2.57 -0.52
N VAL A 97 7.91 -3.34 -0.71
CA VAL A 97 8.45 -4.17 0.38
C VAL A 97 9.05 -3.32 1.50
N ARG A 98 9.72 -2.22 1.14
CA ARG A 98 10.26 -1.27 2.12
C ARG A 98 9.16 -0.64 2.97
N PHE A 99 8.06 -0.22 2.33
CA PHE A 99 6.91 0.32 3.05
C PHE A 99 6.36 -0.69 4.06
N ALA A 100 6.17 -1.95 3.65
CA ALA A 100 5.67 -3.00 4.53
C ALA A 100 6.56 -3.18 5.77
N VAL A 101 7.87 -3.24 5.58
CA VAL A 101 8.83 -3.44 6.68
C VAL A 101 8.94 -2.21 7.59
N SER A 102 8.82 -1.00 7.02
CA SER A 102 8.91 0.26 7.78
C SER A 102 7.58 0.65 8.45
N ASN A 103 6.46 0.11 7.99
CA ASN A 103 5.12 0.43 8.48
C ASN A 103 4.28 -0.85 8.67
N PRO A 104 4.76 -1.82 9.48
CA PRO A 104 4.14 -3.15 9.58
C PRO A 104 2.67 -3.09 10.00
N ASP A 105 2.32 -2.16 10.90
CA ASP A 105 0.96 -2.04 11.44
C ASP A 105 -0.04 -1.56 10.38
N TYR A 106 0.32 -0.52 9.63
CA TYR A 106 -0.47 -0.11 8.48
C TYR A 106 -0.60 -1.24 7.48
N PHE A 107 0.53 -1.88 7.12
CA PHE A 107 0.54 -2.93 6.11
C PHE A 107 -0.34 -4.12 6.51
N LEU A 108 -0.19 -4.63 7.72
CA LEU A 108 -0.99 -5.75 8.21
C LEU A 108 -2.47 -5.37 8.35
N LEU A 109 -2.78 -4.15 8.77
CA LEU A 109 -4.17 -3.67 8.83
C LEU A 109 -4.81 -3.59 7.43
N LEU A 110 -4.13 -2.95 6.47
CA LEU A 110 -4.62 -2.75 5.10
C LEU A 110 -5.00 -4.07 4.41
N PHE A 111 -4.21 -5.11 4.65
CA PHE A 111 -4.38 -6.43 4.00
C PHE A 111 -4.97 -7.51 4.93
N SER A 112 -5.41 -7.13 6.13
CA SER A 112 -6.17 -8.00 7.03
C SER A 112 -7.62 -8.19 6.58
N ASN A 113 -8.29 -9.19 7.13
CA ASN A 113 -9.73 -9.38 6.93
C ASN A 113 -10.55 -8.15 7.35
N MET A 114 -10.12 -7.42 8.39
CA MET A 114 -10.81 -6.19 8.85
C MET A 114 -10.60 -5.02 7.89
N GLY A 115 -9.38 -4.79 7.42
CA GLY A 115 -9.12 -3.80 6.38
C GLY A 115 -9.94 -4.09 5.11
N ASN A 116 -10.05 -5.36 4.73
CA ASN A 116 -10.87 -5.81 3.63
C ASN A 116 -12.38 -5.55 3.85
N GLN A 117 -12.92 -5.77 5.05
CA GLN A 117 -14.34 -5.53 5.35
C GLN A 117 -14.69 -4.04 5.32
N VAL A 118 -13.78 -3.19 5.79
CA VAL A 118 -13.98 -1.73 5.84
C VAL A 118 -13.82 -1.09 4.46
N TYR A 119 -12.92 -1.63 3.63
CA TYR A 119 -12.55 -1.02 2.33
C TYR A 119 -13.22 -1.67 1.11
N ARG A 120 -13.79 -2.89 1.24
CA ARG A 120 -14.45 -3.59 0.15
C ARG A 120 -15.95 -3.31 0.13
N SER A 121 -16.45 -2.85 -1.02
CA SER A 121 -17.87 -2.91 -1.33
C SER A 121 -18.19 -4.33 -1.85
N PRO A 122 -19.08 -5.08 -1.21
CA PRO A 122 -19.47 -6.42 -1.69
C PRO A 122 -20.16 -6.41 -3.07
N GLU A 123 -20.60 -5.24 -3.51
CA GLU A 123 -21.28 -5.03 -4.81
C GLU A 123 -20.29 -4.80 -5.96
N VAL A 124 -19.00 -4.59 -5.67
CA VAL A 124 -17.97 -4.25 -6.67
C VAL A 124 -17.04 -5.46 -6.85
N SER A 125 -16.78 -5.85 -8.10
CA SER A 125 -15.86 -6.94 -8.40
C SER A 125 -14.44 -6.68 -7.88
N PHE A 126 -13.69 -7.73 -7.59
CA PHE A 126 -12.30 -7.64 -7.12
C PHE A 126 -11.42 -6.80 -8.08
N ASP A 127 -11.55 -7.05 -9.38
CA ASP A 127 -10.78 -6.34 -10.40
C ASP A 127 -11.09 -4.84 -10.40
N THR A 128 -12.37 -4.48 -10.31
CA THR A 128 -12.80 -3.07 -10.23
C THR A 128 -12.31 -2.41 -8.95
N GLN A 129 -12.29 -3.11 -7.83
CA GLN A 129 -11.74 -2.58 -6.57
C GLN A 129 -10.24 -2.29 -6.70
N LEU A 130 -9.48 -3.18 -7.33
CA LEU A 130 -8.05 -2.96 -7.58
C LEU A 130 -7.81 -1.78 -8.51
N LEU A 131 -8.56 -1.68 -9.60
CA LEU A 131 -8.44 -0.57 -10.55
C LEU A 131 -8.86 0.77 -9.94
N ASN A 132 -9.65 0.78 -8.88
CA ASN A 132 -9.97 1.97 -8.10
C ASN A 132 -8.94 2.26 -6.99
N SER A 133 -7.99 1.36 -6.73
CA SER A 133 -6.93 1.58 -5.74
C SER A 133 -5.80 2.42 -6.30
N PRO A 134 -5.51 3.63 -5.75
CA PRO A 134 -4.38 4.45 -6.20
C PRO A 134 -3.03 3.70 -6.15
N ALA A 135 -2.79 2.90 -5.11
CA ALA A 135 -1.58 2.11 -4.98
C ALA A 135 -1.44 1.04 -6.08
N PHE A 136 -2.52 0.33 -6.43
CA PHE A 136 -2.50 -0.62 -7.54
C PHE A 136 -2.33 0.08 -8.89
N MET A 137 -2.93 1.26 -9.07
CA MET A 137 -2.80 2.03 -10.30
C MET A 137 -1.37 2.50 -10.57
N VAL A 138 -0.53 2.70 -9.56
CA VAL A 138 0.90 3.01 -9.78
C VAL A 138 1.57 1.87 -10.56
N ILE A 139 1.48 0.63 -10.06
CA ILE A 139 2.09 -0.51 -10.75
C ILE A 139 1.43 -0.81 -12.10
N HIS A 140 0.10 -0.67 -12.20
CA HIS A 140 -0.62 -0.87 -13.47
C HIS A 140 -0.14 0.11 -14.54
N THR A 141 0.07 1.38 -14.19
CA THR A 141 0.62 2.42 -15.10
C THR A 141 2.04 2.06 -15.55
N HIS A 142 2.89 1.56 -14.65
CA HIS A 142 4.23 1.09 -15.01
C HIS A 142 4.18 -0.08 -16.00
N ILE A 143 3.28 -1.04 -15.78
CA ILE A 143 3.12 -2.19 -16.70
C ILE A 143 2.62 -1.71 -18.07
N GLN A 144 1.67 -0.79 -18.13
CA GLN A 144 1.22 -0.20 -19.39
C GLN A 144 2.38 0.50 -20.14
N ALA A 145 3.22 1.24 -19.42
CA ALA A 145 4.41 1.87 -20.01
C ALA A 145 5.44 0.83 -20.49
N MET A 146 5.65 -0.28 -19.75
CA MET A 146 6.51 -1.38 -20.20
C MET A 146 5.98 -2.06 -21.47
N ILE A 147 4.67 -2.25 -21.59
CA ILE A 147 4.03 -2.80 -22.79
C ILE A 147 4.21 -1.82 -23.97
N ALA A 148 3.97 -0.53 -23.76
CA ALA A 148 4.13 0.50 -24.80
C ALA A 148 5.58 0.62 -25.28
N ALA A 149 6.57 0.38 -24.39
CA ALA A 149 7.99 0.36 -24.72
C ALA A 149 8.46 -0.98 -25.34
N GLY A 150 7.56 -1.96 -25.53
CA GLY A 150 7.89 -3.27 -26.10
C GLY A 150 8.66 -4.22 -25.16
N HIS A 151 8.65 -3.95 -23.85
CA HIS A 151 9.34 -4.77 -22.85
C HIS A 151 8.49 -5.94 -22.31
N CYS A 152 7.16 -5.90 -22.53
CA CYS A 152 6.26 -6.98 -22.14
C CYS A 152 5.45 -7.49 -23.32
N VAL A 153 5.33 -8.81 -23.43
CA VAL A 153 4.42 -9.46 -24.37
C VAL A 153 3.08 -9.69 -23.67
N VAL A 154 2.02 -9.27 -24.32
CA VAL A 154 0.64 -9.50 -23.88
C VAL A 154 -0.04 -10.53 -24.79
N THR A 155 -1.01 -11.25 -24.22
CA THR A 155 -1.89 -12.17 -24.96
C THR A 155 -3.35 -11.78 -24.71
N PRO A 156 -4.31 -12.28 -25.51
CA PRO A 156 -5.73 -11.98 -25.27
C PRO A 156 -6.22 -12.37 -23.86
N SER A 157 -5.63 -13.40 -23.25
CA SER A 157 -6.00 -13.89 -21.90
C SER A 157 -5.10 -13.35 -20.77
N TYR A 158 -4.00 -12.64 -21.09
CA TYR A 158 -3.03 -12.17 -20.12
C TYR A 158 -2.50 -10.79 -20.51
N GLY A 159 -3.26 -9.77 -20.15
CA GLY A 159 -3.02 -8.37 -20.49
C GLY A 159 -2.35 -7.58 -19.35
N SER A 160 -2.40 -6.26 -19.45
CA SER A 160 -1.76 -5.33 -18.49
C SER A 160 -2.24 -5.55 -17.06
N PHE A 161 -3.54 -5.79 -16.86
CA PHE A 161 -4.11 -6.04 -15.53
C PHE A 161 -3.54 -7.30 -14.90
N GLN A 162 -3.52 -8.44 -15.61
CA GLN A 162 -3.00 -9.71 -15.11
C GLN A 162 -1.49 -9.62 -14.79
N ILE A 163 -0.72 -8.91 -15.62
CA ILE A 163 0.71 -8.68 -15.38
C ILE A 163 0.88 -7.83 -14.11
N ALA A 164 0.13 -6.73 -13.96
CA ALA A 164 0.19 -5.90 -12.77
C ALA A 164 -0.23 -6.66 -11.51
N LEU A 165 -1.28 -7.49 -11.61
CA LEU A 165 -1.75 -8.34 -10.52
C LEU A 165 -0.67 -9.34 -10.10
N SER A 166 0.03 -9.99 -11.06
CA SER A 166 1.11 -10.93 -10.75
C SER A 166 2.32 -10.24 -10.11
N ALA A 167 2.65 -9.00 -10.55
CA ALA A 167 3.67 -8.18 -9.90
C ALA A 167 3.32 -7.89 -8.45
N TRP A 168 2.08 -7.45 -8.22
CA TRP A 168 1.60 -7.16 -6.87
C TRP A 168 1.60 -8.40 -5.97
N GLN A 169 1.09 -9.54 -6.46
CA GLN A 169 1.11 -10.80 -5.72
C GLN A 169 2.53 -11.20 -5.30
N MET A 170 3.50 -11.03 -6.17
CA MET A 170 4.90 -11.35 -5.89
C MET A 170 5.47 -10.45 -4.79
N VAL A 171 5.37 -9.11 -4.94
CA VAL A 171 5.91 -8.18 -3.93
C VAL A 171 5.17 -8.28 -2.60
N HIS A 172 3.85 -8.57 -2.64
CA HIS A 172 3.06 -8.81 -1.45
C HIS A 172 3.51 -10.09 -0.72
N GLY A 173 3.75 -11.18 -1.45
CA GLY A 173 4.32 -12.41 -0.88
C GLY A 173 5.68 -12.17 -0.23
N ILE A 174 6.59 -11.45 -0.89
CA ILE A 174 7.89 -11.05 -0.32
C ILE A 174 7.70 -10.23 0.96
N ALA A 175 6.82 -9.23 0.95
CA ALA A 175 6.53 -8.38 2.10
C ALA A 175 5.97 -9.18 3.27
N MET A 176 4.99 -10.05 3.04
CA MET A 176 4.41 -10.91 4.07
C MET A 176 5.43 -11.88 4.67
N LEU A 177 6.28 -12.50 3.84
CA LEU A 177 7.38 -13.34 4.33
C LEU A 177 8.38 -12.54 5.16
N ALA A 178 8.72 -11.31 4.76
CA ALA A 178 9.60 -10.43 5.52
C ALA A 178 9.04 -10.07 6.90
N LEU A 179 7.72 -9.92 7.03
CA LEU A 179 7.04 -9.58 8.28
C LEU A 179 6.79 -10.78 9.19
N THR A 180 6.49 -11.95 8.61
CA THR A 180 6.03 -13.13 9.37
C THR A 180 7.13 -14.12 9.72
N MET A 181 8.20 -14.17 8.90
CA MET A 181 9.36 -15.00 9.22
C MET A 181 10.30 -14.25 10.16
N GLN A 182 10.60 -14.84 11.30
CA GLN A 182 11.65 -14.33 12.21
C GLN A 182 13.00 -14.39 11.48
N ARG A 183 13.39 -13.32 10.81
CA ARG A 183 14.69 -13.24 10.14
C ARG A 183 15.74 -12.71 11.10
N HIS A 184 16.83 -13.44 11.22
CA HIS A 184 18.04 -12.94 11.88
C HIS A 184 18.78 -12.03 10.87
N GLY A 185 18.67 -10.71 11.06
CA GLY A 185 19.38 -9.71 10.26
C GLY A 185 18.50 -8.88 9.31
N PRO A 186 19.07 -7.84 8.69
CA PRO A 186 18.37 -6.93 7.78
C PRO A 186 17.93 -7.63 6.50
N LEU A 187 16.85 -7.11 5.89
CA LEU A 187 16.37 -7.60 4.60
C LEU A 187 17.36 -7.25 3.49
N ASP A 188 17.73 -8.26 2.69
CA ASP A 188 18.62 -8.05 1.55
C ASP A 188 17.83 -7.59 0.32
N TYR A 189 17.86 -6.30 0.05
CA TYR A 189 17.19 -5.70 -1.10
C TYR A 189 17.83 -6.05 -2.45
N SER A 190 19.06 -6.56 -2.49
CA SER A 190 19.67 -7.03 -3.74
C SER A 190 19.00 -8.30 -4.25
N VAL A 191 18.62 -9.20 -3.34
CA VAL A 191 17.83 -10.41 -3.66
C VAL A 191 16.45 -10.04 -4.18
N ILE A 192 15.80 -9.04 -3.55
CA ILE A 192 14.49 -8.55 -4.02
C ILE A 192 14.60 -8.00 -5.44
N ARG A 193 15.60 -7.15 -5.72
CA ARG A 193 15.83 -6.62 -7.07
C ARG A 193 16.06 -7.74 -8.09
N ALA A 194 16.90 -8.71 -7.75
CA ALA A 194 17.17 -9.86 -8.63
C ALA A 194 15.90 -10.67 -8.91
N THR A 195 15.03 -10.84 -7.92
CA THR A 195 13.74 -11.54 -8.08
C THR A 195 12.81 -10.74 -9.01
N LEU A 196 12.72 -9.43 -8.84
CA LEU A 196 11.92 -8.55 -9.70
C LEU A 196 12.44 -8.53 -11.14
N ASP A 197 13.76 -8.48 -11.33
CA ASP A 197 14.40 -8.57 -12.64
C ASP A 197 14.12 -9.92 -13.32
N ALA A 198 14.17 -11.03 -12.58
CA ALA A 198 13.84 -12.36 -13.08
C ALA A 198 12.37 -12.46 -13.51
N TRP A 199 11.46 -11.88 -12.72
CA TRP A 199 10.04 -11.82 -13.06
C TRP A 199 9.82 -11.02 -14.36
N GLN A 200 10.44 -9.84 -14.51
CA GLN A 200 10.33 -9.03 -15.73
C GLN A 200 10.84 -9.77 -16.97
N ARG A 201 11.96 -10.51 -16.86
CA ARG A 201 12.48 -11.35 -17.95
C ARG A 201 11.46 -12.40 -18.42
N GLY A 202 10.61 -12.89 -17.54
CA GLY A 202 9.53 -13.82 -17.88
C GLY A 202 8.56 -13.29 -18.93
N PHE A 203 8.35 -11.98 -18.98
CA PHE A 203 7.44 -11.29 -19.91
C PHE A 203 8.15 -10.67 -21.12
N ALA A 204 9.49 -10.72 -21.18
CA ALA A 204 10.24 -10.15 -22.29
C ALA A 204 9.99 -10.90 -23.60
N PRO A 205 9.98 -10.19 -24.75
CA PRO A 205 9.93 -10.81 -26.07
C PRO A 205 11.05 -11.87 -26.26
N HIS A 206 10.76 -12.95 -26.99
CA HIS A 206 11.69 -14.10 -27.12
C HIS A 206 13.10 -13.73 -27.63
N GLY A 207 13.22 -12.64 -28.44
CA GLY A 207 14.52 -12.13 -28.91
C GLY A 207 15.34 -11.42 -27.83
N ALA A 208 14.69 -10.70 -26.93
CA ALA A 208 15.35 -9.92 -25.88
C ALA A 208 15.85 -10.76 -24.69
N ARG A 209 15.42 -12.02 -24.57
CA ARG A 209 15.86 -12.93 -23.49
C ARG A 209 17.34 -13.28 -23.54
N LYS A 210 17.98 -13.18 -24.72
CA LYS A 210 19.41 -13.53 -24.90
C LYS A 210 20.36 -12.41 -24.49
N GLU A 211 19.91 -11.17 -24.44
CA GLU A 211 20.77 -10.02 -24.09
C GLU A 211 20.81 -9.73 -22.58
N LEU A 212 20.02 -10.46 -21.78
CA LEU A 212 19.85 -10.24 -20.34
C LEU A 212 20.51 -11.35 -19.48
N LEU A 213 21.24 -12.28 -20.10
CA LEU A 213 22.10 -13.30 -19.46
C LEU A 213 23.54 -12.84 -19.41
#